data_dd9de09ddd6e675332b08f83b7a49e8f
#
_entry.id   dd9de09ddd6e675332b08f83b7a49e8f
#
_cell.length_a   1.000
_cell.length_b   1.000
_cell.length_c   1.000
_cell.angle_alpha   90.00
_cell.angle_beta   90.00
_cell.angle_gamma   90.00
#
_symmetry.space_group_name_H-M   'P 1'
#
loop_
_entity.id
_entity.type
_entity.pdbx_description
1 polymer ?
#
loop_
_entity_poly.entity_id
_entity_poly.type
_entity_poly.pdbx_seq_one_letter_code
_entity_poly.pdbx_strand_id
1 'polypeptide(L)'
;MKKKWSWLLLPAVLLLLVLLHVHSLARLAPSEIGRQVPVLMYHAVGDDCWGEEHLFVRPAELEQQLQYLSENGYETIFFEDLAHLERYEKPVILTFDDGYDDNYTLLLPLL
;
A
#
# COMPACT_ATOMS: atom_id res chain seq x y z
N MET A 1 64.55 1.81 11.91
CA MET A 1 63.29 1.59 12.68
C MET A 1 62.04 2.15 11.97
N LYS A 2 61.66 1.72 10.77
CA LYS A 2 60.48 2.27 10.06
C LYS A 2 59.55 1.23 9.40
N LYS A 3 59.50 -0.05 9.88
CA LYS A 3 58.81 -1.12 9.15
C LYS A 3 57.71 -1.86 9.93
N LYS A 4 57.25 -1.36 11.09
CA LYS A 4 56.27 -2.10 11.93
C LYS A 4 54.83 -1.57 11.88
N TRP A 5 54.55 -0.46 11.22
CA TRP A 5 53.19 0.14 11.23
C TRP A 5 52.35 -0.19 9.99
N SER A 6 53.00 -0.67 8.91
CA SER A 6 52.27 -1.02 7.68
C SER A 6 51.33 -2.22 7.85
N TRP A 7 51.58 -3.10 8.77
CA TRP A 7 50.79 -4.31 9.02
C TRP A 7 49.49 -4.02 9.76
N LEU A 8 49.42 -2.91 10.53
CA LEU A 8 48.18 -2.44 11.19
C LEU A 8 47.30 -1.64 10.29
N LEU A 9 47.85 -1.02 9.25
CA LEU A 9 47.06 -0.22 8.28
C LEU A 9 46.21 -1.08 7.35
N LEU A 10 46.72 -2.27 6.97
CA LEU A 10 45.99 -3.18 6.08
C LEU A 10 44.65 -3.67 6.69
N PRO A 11 44.61 -4.21 7.93
CA PRO A 11 43.33 -4.61 8.53
C PRO A 11 42.39 -3.40 8.81
N ALA A 12 42.94 -2.24 9.15
CA ALA A 12 42.14 -1.04 9.37
C ALA A 12 41.48 -0.54 8.09
N VAL A 13 42.21 -0.56 6.96
CA VAL A 13 41.64 -0.20 5.62
C VAL A 13 40.62 -1.23 5.20
N LEU A 14 40.88 -2.53 5.41
CA LEU A 14 39.92 -3.59 5.08
C LEU A 14 38.64 -3.43 5.89
N LEU A 15 38.75 -3.18 7.20
CA LEU A 15 37.59 -2.92 8.06
C LEU A 15 36.80 -1.71 7.61
N LEU A 16 37.48 -0.61 7.25
CA LEU A 16 36.81 0.59 6.72
C LEU A 16 36.07 0.30 5.43
N LEU A 17 36.68 -0.44 4.50
CA LEU A 17 36.02 -0.84 3.23
C LEU A 17 34.81 -1.72 3.47
N VAL A 18 34.88 -2.66 4.43
CA VAL A 18 33.73 -3.51 4.83
C VAL A 18 32.64 -2.65 5.44
N LEU A 19 32.96 -1.72 6.33
CA LEU A 19 31.98 -0.81 6.95
C LEU A 19 31.31 0.08 5.91
N LEU A 20 32.08 0.62 4.95
CA LEU A 20 31.54 1.43 3.85
C LEU A 20 30.62 0.57 2.94
N HIS A 21 31.03 -0.67 2.69
CA HIS A 21 30.24 -1.58 1.87
C HIS A 21 28.91 -1.97 2.57
N VAL A 22 28.97 -2.33 3.86
CA VAL A 22 27.78 -2.62 4.68
C VAL A 22 26.87 -1.39 4.79
N HIS A 23 27.44 -0.20 4.94
CA HIS A 23 26.66 1.04 4.97
C HIS A 23 26.02 1.38 3.62
N SER A 24 26.71 1.08 2.52
CA SER A 24 26.16 1.20 1.16
C SER A 24 25.02 0.20 0.94
N LEU A 25 25.18 -1.06 1.35
CA LEU A 25 24.13 -2.09 1.29
C LEU A 25 22.93 -1.75 2.19
N ALA A 26 23.18 -1.17 3.38
CA ALA A 26 22.10 -0.74 4.27
C ALA A 26 21.28 0.42 3.68
N ARG A 27 21.88 1.24 2.81
CA ARG A 27 21.15 2.27 2.04
C ARG A 27 20.32 1.69 0.88
N LEU A 28 20.66 0.47 0.42
CA LEU A 28 19.89 -0.30 -0.56
C LEU A 28 18.86 -1.20 0.13
N ALA A 29 18.75 -1.16 1.47
CA ALA A 29 17.73 -1.85 2.22
C ALA A 29 16.32 -1.30 1.86
N PRO A 30 15.27 -2.11 1.98
CA PRO A 30 14.03 -2.08 1.21
C PRO A 30 13.06 -0.93 1.51
N SER A 31 13.58 0.31 1.53
CA SER A 31 12.71 1.49 1.46
C SER A 31 12.08 1.67 0.06
N GLU A 32 12.49 0.85 -0.91
CA GLU A 32 11.97 0.87 -2.28
C GLU A 32 11.07 -0.32 -2.65
N ILE A 33 10.68 -1.16 -1.70
CA ILE A 33 9.44 -1.91 -1.87
C ILE A 33 8.35 -0.86 -1.72
N GLY A 34 7.85 -0.38 -2.85
CA GLY A 34 6.86 0.69 -2.90
C GLY A 34 5.74 0.38 -1.92
N ARG A 35 5.28 1.39 -1.19
CA ARG A 35 4.17 1.26 -0.23
C ARG A 35 3.00 0.60 -0.95
N GLN A 36 2.56 -0.55 -0.47
CA GLN A 36 1.43 -1.26 -1.05
C GLN A 36 0.14 -0.57 -0.65
N VAL A 37 -0.68 -0.28 -1.64
CA VAL A 37 -2.03 0.28 -1.43
C VAL A 37 -3.03 -0.82 -1.79
N PRO A 38 -3.87 -1.28 -0.85
CA PRO A 38 -4.92 -2.23 -1.17
C PRO A 38 -5.93 -1.59 -2.13
N VAL A 39 -6.38 -2.38 -3.10
CA VAL A 39 -7.49 -2.03 -4.00
C VAL A 39 -8.61 -3.02 -3.73
N LEU A 40 -9.75 -2.53 -3.26
CA LEU A 40 -10.96 -3.32 -3.05
C LEU A 40 -11.87 -3.12 -4.26
N MET A 41 -12.13 -4.19 -4.97
CA MET A 41 -12.92 -4.21 -6.19
C MET A 41 -14.33 -4.70 -5.91
N TYR A 42 -15.31 -3.91 -6.24
CA TYR A 42 -16.73 -4.20 -6.18
C TYR A 42 -17.34 -4.11 -7.58
N HIS A 43 -18.55 -4.64 -7.73
CA HIS A 43 -19.31 -4.55 -8.97
C HIS A 43 -20.73 -4.07 -8.67
N ALA A 44 -21.65 -4.98 -8.44
CA ALA A 44 -23.04 -4.67 -8.16
C ALA A 44 -23.34 -4.56 -6.66
N VAL A 45 -24.22 -3.65 -6.28
CA VAL A 45 -24.70 -3.44 -4.90
C VAL A 45 -26.20 -3.71 -4.87
N GLY A 46 -26.64 -4.73 -4.13
CA GLY A 46 -28.06 -5.06 -4.07
C GLY A 46 -28.38 -6.28 -3.20
N ASP A 47 -29.62 -6.35 -2.74
CA ASP A 47 -30.12 -7.50 -1.98
C ASP A 47 -30.52 -8.66 -2.90
N ASP A 48 -30.94 -8.36 -4.12
CA ASP A 48 -31.34 -9.33 -5.12
C ASP A 48 -30.20 -9.59 -6.10
N CYS A 49 -29.70 -10.80 -6.10
CA CYS A 49 -28.70 -11.24 -7.07
C CYS A 49 -29.40 -11.64 -8.39
N TRP A 50 -29.21 -10.83 -9.43
CA TRP A 50 -29.74 -11.09 -10.77
C TRP A 50 -28.70 -11.63 -11.76
N GLY A 51 -27.46 -11.87 -11.30
CA GLY A 51 -26.32 -12.35 -12.09
C GLY A 51 -25.43 -13.32 -11.30
N GLU A 52 -24.12 -13.15 -11.45
CA GLU A 52 -23.12 -13.94 -10.75
C GLU A 52 -23.03 -13.52 -9.27
N GLU A 53 -23.37 -14.41 -8.34
CA GLU A 53 -23.45 -14.11 -6.90
C GLU A 53 -22.17 -13.44 -6.34
N HIS A 54 -21.01 -13.84 -6.81
CA HIS A 54 -19.73 -13.30 -6.34
C HIS A 54 -19.44 -11.86 -6.79
N LEU A 55 -20.24 -11.30 -7.71
CA LEU A 55 -20.16 -9.90 -8.13
C LEU A 55 -21.06 -8.98 -7.31
N PHE A 56 -21.88 -9.54 -6.43
CA PHE A 56 -22.82 -8.77 -5.62
C PHE A 56 -22.32 -8.59 -4.19
N VAL A 57 -22.53 -7.41 -3.67
CA VAL A 57 -22.44 -7.10 -2.23
C VAL A 57 -23.76 -6.48 -1.77
N ARG A 58 -24.27 -6.92 -0.63
CA ARG A 58 -25.48 -6.34 -0.07
C ARG A 58 -25.18 -4.93 0.49
N PRO A 59 -26.12 -3.97 0.36
CA PRO A 59 -25.92 -2.62 0.89
C PRO A 59 -25.49 -2.60 2.35
N ALA A 60 -26.14 -3.39 3.22
CA ALA A 60 -25.80 -3.47 4.63
C ALA A 60 -24.40 -4.07 4.91
N GLU A 61 -23.93 -5.00 4.08
CA GLU A 61 -22.59 -5.56 4.16
C GLU A 61 -21.54 -4.54 3.69
N LEU A 62 -21.82 -3.84 2.61
CA LEU A 62 -20.96 -2.79 2.11
C LEU A 62 -20.83 -1.65 3.12
N GLU A 63 -21.93 -1.19 3.73
CA GLU A 63 -21.93 -0.18 4.78
C GLU A 63 -21.03 -0.58 5.96
N GLN A 64 -21.11 -1.84 6.42
CA GLN A 64 -20.24 -2.35 7.47
C GLN A 64 -18.76 -2.35 7.07
N GLN A 65 -18.45 -2.69 5.82
CA GLN A 65 -17.08 -2.67 5.30
C GLN A 65 -16.54 -1.24 5.21
N LEU A 66 -17.32 -0.29 4.71
CA LEU A 66 -16.96 1.13 4.65
C LEU A 66 -16.77 1.72 6.06
N GLN A 67 -17.66 1.38 6.99
CA GLN A 67 -17.53 1.77 8.40
C GLN A 67 -16.24 1.23 9.00
N TYR A 68 -15.94 -0.05 8.78
CA TYR A 68 -14.68 -0.66 9.24
C TYR A 68 -13.45 0.10 8.73
N LEU A 69 -13.43 0.44 7.44
CA LEU A 69 -12.32 1.21 6.85
C LEU A 69 -12.18 2.58 7.55
N SER A 70 -13.27 3.31 7.69
CA SER A 70 -13.30 4.62 8.35
C SER A 70 -12.84 4.55 9.81
N GLU A 71 -13.38 3.62 10.60
CA GLU A 71 -13.04 3.45 12.03
C GLU A 71 -11.58 3.01 12.25
N ASN A 72 -10.98 2.34 11.27
CA ASN A 72 -9.58 1.92 11.34
C ASN A 72 -8.61 2.90 10.67
N GLY A 73 -9.07 4.10 10.33
CA GLY A 73 -8.25 5.19 9.81
C GLY A 73 -7.76 4.97 8.39
N TYR A 74 -8.48 4.20 7.58
CA TYR A 74 -8.22 4.13 6.15
C TYR A 74 -8.75 5.38 5.45
N GLU A 75 -7.99 5.84 4.46
CA GLU A 75 -8.31 7.00 3.64
C GLU A 75 -8.50 6.54 2.21
N THR A 76 -9.70 6.75 1.65
CA THR A 76 -9.96 6.43 0.25
C THR A 76 -9.28 7.44 -0.65
N ILE A 77 -8.52 6.92 -1.63
CA ILE A 77 -7.76 7.72 -2.58
C ILE A 77 -8.06 7.31 -4.02
N PHE A 78 -7.75 8.18 -4.97
CA PHE A 78 -7.78 7.87 -6.39
C PHE A 78 -6.44 7.31 -6.88
N PHE A 79 -6.43 6.67 -8.05
CA PHE A 79 -5.19 6.16 -8.66
C PHE A 79 -4.17 7.27 -8.94
N GLU A 80 -4.60 8.50 -9.20
CA GLU A 80 -3.72 9.64 -9.39
C GLU A 80 -2.96 10.04 -8.12
N ASP A 81 -3.52 9.74 -6.94
CA ASP A 81 -2.88 10.01 -5.65
C ASP A 81 -1.69 9.08 -5.34
N LEU A 82 -1.54 7.98 -6.10
CA LEU A 82 -0.40 7.06 -5.95
C LEU A 82 0.95 7.77 -6.15
N ALA A 83 0.97 8.88 -6.87
CA ALA A 83 2.16 9.73 -7.02
C ALA A 83 2.53 10.50 -5.74
N HIS A 84 1.65 10.54 -4.74
CA HIS A 84 1.74 11.36 -3.54
C HIS A 84 1.34 10.60 -2.26
N LEU A 85 1.70 9.32 -2.16
CA LEU A 85 1.35 8.44 -1.04
C LEU A 85 1.85 8.93 0.32
N GLU A 86 2.82 9.81 0.36
CA GLU A 86 3.33 10.43 1.58
C GLU A 86 2.28 11.30 2.30
N ARG A 87 1.20 11.67 1.62
CA ARG A 87 0.10 12.48 2.18
C ARG A 87 -0.89 11.67 3.00
N TYR A 88 -0.90 10.35 2.83
CA TYR A 88 -1.90 9.45 3.38
C TYR A 88 -1.27 8.48 4.37
N GLU A 89 -1.92 8.24 5.50
CA GLU A 89 -1.40 7.29 6.50
C GLU A 89 -1.77 5.85 6.14
N LYS A 90 -3.03 5.60 5.82
CA LYS A 90 -3.57 4.27 5.44
C LYS A 90 -4.40 4.36 4.16
N PRO A 91 -3.78 4.58 2.99
CA PRO A 91 -4.54 4.71 1.75
C PRO A 91 -5.17 3.38 1.34
N VAL A 92 -6.39 3.46 0.78
CA VAL A 92 -7.11 2.38 0.13
C VAL A 92 -7.80 2.90 -1.12
N ILE A 93 -7.87 2.09 -2.18
CA ILE A 93 -8.62 2.42 -3.38
C ILE A 93 -9.86 1.52 -3.42
N LEU A 94 -11.01 2.11 -3.70
CA LEU A 94 -12.26 1.39 -3.96
C LEU A 94 -12.59 1.53 -5.45
N THR A 95 -12.88 0.41 -6.11
CA THR A 95 -13.38 0.42 -7.49
C THR A 95 -14.75 -0.24 -7.56
N PHE A 96 -15.61 0.28 -8.43
CA PHE A 96 -16.94 -0.24 -8.70
C PHE A 96 -17.06 -0.40 -10.20
N ASP A 97 -16.87 -1.63 -10.64
CA ASP A 97 -16.67 -1.96 -12.05
C ASP A 97 -18.01 -2.18 -12.76
N ASP A 98 -18.00 -2.22 -14.09
CA ASP A 98 -19.11 -2.51 -15.00
C ASP A 98 -20.22 -1.44 -15.10
N GLY A 99 -20.23 -0.42 -14.24
CA GLY A 99 -21.18 0.71 -14.35
C GLY A 99 -22.64 0.35 -14.14
N TYR A 100 -22.92 -0.54 -13.17
CA TYR A 100 -24.29 -0.90 -12.79
C TYR A 100 -25.07 0.30 -12.25
N ASP A 101 -26.38 0.37 -12.52
CA ASP A 101 -27.25 1.46 -12.07
C ASP A 101 -27.35 1.55 -10.53
N ASP A 102 -27.21 0.42 -9.85
CA ASP A 102 -27.17 0.35 -8.38
C ASP A 102 -25.98 1.11 -7.77
N ASN A 103 -24.90 1.29 -8.50
CA ASN A 103 -23.78 2.11 -8.06
C ASN A 103 -24.19 3.59 -7.92
N TYR A 104 -25.14 4.05 -8.69
CA TYR A 104 -25.71 5.37 -8.54
C TYR A 104 -26.82 5.42 -7.47
N THR A 105 -27.71 4.42 -7.45
CA THR A 105 -28.94 4.46 -6.66
C THR A 105 -28.76 3.94 -5.24
N LEU A 106 -27.86 2.97 -5.00
CA LEU A 106 -27.63 2.32 -3.71
C LEU A 106 -26.25 2.63 -3.12
N LEU A 107 -25.19 2.59 -3.92
CA LEU A 107 -23.84 2.82 -3.43
C LEU A 107 -23.60 4.31 -3.10
N LEU A 108 -23.88 5.22 -4.03
CA LEU A 108 -23.54 6.63 -3.85
C LEU A 108 -24.07 7.25 -2.55
N PRO A 109 -25.28 6.90 -2.06
CA PRO A 109 -25.76 7.36 -0.74
C PRO A 109 -24.99 6.83 0.47
N LEU A 110 -24.20 5.74 0.31
CA LEU A 110 -23.42 5.13 1.39
C LEU A 110 -22.02 5.73 1.51
N LEU A 111 -21.51 6.35 0.43
CA LEU A 111 -20.18 6.98 0.40
C LEU A 111 -20.20 8.38 1.01
#